data_1a68f4e59a3324dab9e98548b967b54b
#
_entry.id   1a68f4e59a3324dab9e98548b967b54b
#
_cell.length_a   1.000
_cell.length_b   1.000
_cell.length_c   1.000
_cell.angle_alpha   90.00
_cell.angle_beta   90.00
_cell.angle_gamma   90.00
#
_symmetry.space_group_name_H-M   'P 1'
#
loop_
_entity.id
_entity.type
_entity.pdbx_description
1 polymer ?
#
loop_
_entity_poly.entity_id
_entity_poly.type
_entity_poly.pdbx_seq_one_letter_code
_entity_poly.pdbx_strand_id
1 'polypeptide(L)'
;MANVYTPPSTSVTEITTPSITPLVGSAADICLVGLAGSPANSLATLTTTDTVLLSGTTPVVLPTISALNNDAQLLSVQSVKDVLNPSVGTPLGAGYVSGTDYVIALGEGPPDGTNATIARNGSGAIPNGTLVSVTYTYVPSDYWNPIRLFDIGSVESRFGPSFATAANPQTGQTYYTGIASQLSFAARCAFANGAQSVICQPLFARSTPGNPTSSQVAPAANAVGSTSTWSDTLYVLRPFEDIDVIVPVLGQDGTNVSSANMLAVFGAVQSHQSFMNSQEQYIEAIFGEDGTSSQSMFQSLLGSGAGSVQAHAAALQANFANGLSSQGVLINNTVYQVATPGGFTNTINVGGQYAAAAVAGALAARPVSSSLTHSPILGFTSLTDPRTQGDKNADAAAGLFVVEANKGIIRCRHALTLDVVNGPARSELSVVRSKFLLIESIRETIDNQIIGQIIADGNSPMIVRSAISGVLTLLQQQGAIVGYSSVTATLASVNPTIIEATFSYRPAFPVDYVKVSFNLDLSNQSITENQSSST
;
A
#
# COMPACT_ATOMS: atom_id res chain seq x y z
N MET A 1 53.92 -54.86 -14.37
CA MET A 1 52.80 -53.90 -14.32
C MET A 1 52.91 -53.21 -12.95
N ALA A 2 53.22 -51.93 -12.94
CA ALA A 2 53.37 -51.16 -11.72
C ALA A 2 51.95 -50.80 -11.21
N ASN A 3 51.64 -51.20 -9.99
CA ASN A 3 50.43 -50.78 -9.29
C ASN A 3 50.48 -49.26 -9.05
N VAL A 4 49.69 -48.50 -9.78
CA VAL A 4 49.51 -47.10 -9.52
C VAL A 4 48.60 -47.01 -8.27
N TYR A 5 49.15 -46.65 -7.16
CA TYR A 5 48.41 -46.33 -5.92
C TYR A 5 47.65 -45.01 -6.17
N THR A 6 46.32 -45.06 -6.25
CA THR A 6 45.47 -43.89 -6.23
C THR A 6 45.11 -43.61 -4.75
N PRO A 7 45.59 -42.51 -4.16
CA PRO A 7 45.15 -42.14 -2.83
C PRO A 7 43.66 -41.86 -2.81
N PRO A 8 42.92 -42.25 -1.76
CA PRO A 8 41.52 -41.88 -1.63
C PRO A 8 41.43 -40.34 -1.58
N SER A 9 40.94 -39.76 -2.67
CA SER A 9 40.63 -38.34 -2.72
C SER A 9 39.20 -38.15 -2.26
N THR A 10 39.02 -37.56 -1.09
CA THR A 10 37.75 -36.95 -0.71
C THR A 10 37.63 -35.66 -1.54
N SER A 11 36.91 -35.70 -2.63
CA SER A 11 36.49 -34.46 -3.28
C SER A 11 35.41 -33.86 -2.41
N VAL A 12 35.79 -32.93 -1.55
CA VAL A 12 34.84 -31.99 -0.97
C VAL A 12 34.46 -31.04 -2.12
N THR A 13 33.39 -31.34 -2.79
CA THR A 13 32.74 -30.35 -3.65
C THR A 13 32.13 -29.37 -2.68
N GLU A 14 32.77 -28.23 -2.48
CA GLU A 14 32.14 -27.09 -1.86
C GLU A 14 30.99 -26.69 -2.79
N ILE A 15 29.79 -27.14 -2.44
CA ILE A 15 28.57 -26.57 -3.01
C ILE A 15 28.55 -25.18 -2.38
N THR A 16 29.08 -24.19 -3.10
CA THR A 16 28.75 -22.80 -2.85
C THR A 16 27.24 -22.71 -3.07
N THR A 17 26.48 -22.91 -2.00
CA THR A 17 25.11 -22.43 -1.94
C THR A 17 25.20 -20.97 -2.37
N PRO A 18 24.51 -20.55 -3.45
CA PRO A 18 24.41 -19.14 -3.73
C PRO A 18 24.01 -18.53 -2.39
N SER A 19 24.75 -17.53 -1.95
CA SER A 19 24.44 -16.79 -0.75
C SER A 19 23.02 -16.29 -1.01
N ILE A 20 22.04 -17.00 -0.45
CA ILE A 20 20.72 -16.42 -0.27
C ILE A 20 21.07 -15.22 0.56
N THR A 21 21.04 -14.03 -0.05
CA THR A 21 21.19 -12.79 0.69
C THR A 21 20.07 -12.88 1.69
N PRO A 22 20.37 -13.09 2.98
CA PRO A 22 19.29 -13.28 3.93
C PRO A 22 18.47 -12.03 3.84
N LEU A 23 17.19 -12.16 3.54
CA LEU A 23 16.15 -11.15 3.72
C LEU A 23 15.97 -10.89 5.23
N VAL A 24 17.10 -10.74 5.95
CA VAL A 24 17.15 -10.27 7.33
C VAL A 24 16.75 -8.82 7.26
N GLY A 25 15.49 -8.56 7.54
CA GLY A 25 14.93 -7.24 7.46
C GLY A 25 14.77 -6.80 6.01
N SER A 26 14.26 -7.65 5.12
CA SER A 26 13.61 -7.11 3.95
C SER A 26 12.49 -6.22 4.49
N ALA A 27 12.69 -4.94 4.30
CA ALA A 27 11.63 -4.00 4.52
C ALA A 27 10.46 -4.52 3.69
N ALA A 28 9.34 -4.86 4.32
CA ALA A 28 8.17 -5.30 3.58
C ALA A 28 7.84 -4.23 2.54
N ASP A 29 7.64 -4.65 1.31
CA ASP A 29 7.30 -3.74 0.23
C ASP A 29 5.84 -3.33 0.36
N ILE A 30 5.64 -2.05 0.69
CA ILE A 30 4.34 -1.48 0.95
C ILE A 30 3.79 -0.87 -0.34
N CYS A 31 2.61 -1.30 -0.74
CA CYS A 31 1.84 -0.67 -1.81
C CYS A 31 0.70 0.17 -1.24
N LEU A 32 0.74 1.47 -1.50
CA LEU A 32 -0.31 2.42 -1.18
C LEU A 32 -1.16 2.65 -2.43
N VAL A 33 -2.45 2.37 -2.35
CA VAL A 33 -3.40 2.57 -3.45
C VAL A 33 -4.40 3.62 -3.04
N GLY A 34 -4.48 4.75 -3.74
CA GLY A 34 -5.37 5.83 -3.34
C GLY A 34 -5.42 7.01 -4.29
N LEU A 35 -6.20 8.02 -3.91
CA LEU A 35 -6.30 9.25 -4.67
C LEU A 35 -5.00 10.05 -4.57
N ALA A 36 -4.42 10.33 -5.71
CA ALA A 36 -3.40 11.35 -5.84
C ALA A 36 -4.03 12.75 -5.79
N GLY A 37 -3.24 13.76 -5.49
CA GLY A 37 -3.65 15.14 -5.69
C GLY A 37 -4.05 15.38 -7.16
N SER A 38 -4.86 16.41 -7.40
CA SER A 38 -5.22 16.75 -8.77
C SER A 38 -3.97 16.83 -9.65
N PRO A 39 -3.91 16.13 -10.78
CA PRO A 39 -2.78 16.25 -11.69
C PRO A 39 -2.48 17.70 -12.10
N ALA A 40 -3.50 18.56 -12.14
CA ALA A 40 -3.34 19.99 -12.41
C ALA A 40 -2.54 20.75 -11.32
N ASN A 41 -2.46 20.19 -10.11
CA ASN A 41 -1.73 20.76 -8.97
C ASN A 41 -0.51 19.92 -8.57
N SER A 42 -0.25 18.81 -9.23
CA SER A 42 0.94 18.01 -8.98
C SER A 42 2.08 18.47 -9.88
N LEU A 43 3.30 18.41 -9.37
CA LEU A 43 4.51 18.66 -10.17
C LEU A 43 4.73 17.61 -11.28
N ALA A 44 3.94 16.53 -11.27
CA ALA A 44 3.96 15.51 -12.32
C ALA A 44 3.30 15.99 -13.62
N THR A 45 2.52 17.08 -13.60
CA THR A 45 2.03 17.70 -14.82
C THR A 45 3.13 18.48 -15.50
N LEU A 46 3.42 18.14 -16.72
CA LEU A 46 4.36 18.85 -17.55
C LEU A 46 3.61 19.85 -18.42
N THR A 47 4.17 21.06 -18.53
CA THR A 47 3.68 22.06 -19.47
C THR A 47 4.63 22.11 -20.65
N THR A 48 4.09 22.01 -21.84
CA THR A 48 4.86 22.12 -23.08
C THR A 48 4.17 23.06 -24.07
N THR A 49 4.92 23.47 -25.09
CA THR A 49 4.41 24.28 -26.18
C THR A 49 4.83 23.64 -27.49
N ASP A 50 3.85 23.15 -28.22
CA ASP A 50 4.05 22.60 -29.55
C ASP A 50 3.68 23.61 -30.62
N THR A 51 4.37 23.51 -31.77
CA THR A 51 4.03 24.28 -32.96
C THR A 51 3.38 23.35 -33.98
N VAL A 52 2.16 23.65 -34.36
CA VAL A 52 1.33 22.78 -35.21
C VAL A 52 0.77 23.55 -36.39
N LEU A 53 0.84 22.98 -37.57
CA LEU A 53 0.22 23.53 -38.79
C LEU A 53 -1.24 23.03 -38.90
N LEU A 54 -2.19 23.94 -38.77
CA LEU A 54 -3.61 23.64 -38.91
C LEU A 54 -4.09 23.90 -40.35
N SER A 55 -4.33 22.83 -41.08
CA SER A 55 -4.82 22.87 -42.46
C SER A 55 -6.13 22.13 -42.62
N GLY A 56 -7.12 22.80 -43.18
CA GLY A 56 -8.47 22.26 -43.27
C GLY A 56 -9.09 22.06 -41.88
N THR A 57 -9.93 21.04 -41.75
CA THR A 57 -10.54 20.59 -40.49
C THR A 57 -9.97 19.23 -40.05
N THR A 58 -8.90 18.79 -40.66
CA THR A 58 -8.27 17.50 -40.34
C THR A 58 -7.57 17.61 -38.98
N PRO A 59 -7.82 16.67 -38.04
CA PRO A 59 -7.13 16.63 -36.77
C PRO A 59 -5.61 16.41 -36.96
N VAL A 60 -4.81 17.17 -36.21
CA VAL A 60 -3.36 17.07 -36.19
C VAL A 60 -2.94 16.64 -34.78
N VAL A 61 -2.08 15.62 -34.70
CA VAL A 61 -1.53 15.12 -33.45
C VAL A 61 -0.57 16.14 -32.85
N LEU A 62 -0.62 16.32 -31.52
CA LEU A 62 0.33 17.17 -30.80
C LEU A 62 1.72 16.49 -30.80
N PRO A 63 2.78 17.12 -31.32
CA PRO A 63 4.06 16.48 -31.54
C PRO A 63 4.74 15.93 -30.29
N THR A 64 4.68 16.65 -29.17
CA THR A 64 5.28 16.18 -27.91
C THR A 64 4.59 14.91 -27.40
N ILE A 65 3.25 14.84 -27.48
CA ILE A 65 2.50 13.64 -27.10
C ILE A 65 2.82 12.48 -28.05
N SER A 66 2.91 12.75 -29.36
CA SER A 66 3.29 11.75 -30.36
C SER A 66 4.72 11.23 -30.16
N ALA A 67 5.66 12.09 -29.78
CA ALA A 67 7.04 11.72 -29.51
C ALA A 67 7.20 10.81 -28.27
N LEU A 68 6.25 10.86 -27.34
CA LEU A 68 6.18 10.00 -26.16
C LEU A 68 5.45 8.67 -26.44
N ASN A 69 5.38 8.24 -27.69
CA ASN A 69 4.72 6.99 -28.14
C ASN A 69 3.26 6.87 -27.73
N ASN A 70 2.55 7.99 -27.70
CA ASN A 70 1.15 8.08 -27.25
C ASN A 70 0.94 7.77 -25.76
N ASP A 71 1.99 7.80 -25.01
CA ASP A 71 1.98 7.40 -23.63
C ASP A 71 1.64 8.56 -22.67
N ALA A 72 1.38 9.74 -23.18
CA ALA A 72 1.03 10.91 -22.37
C ALA A 72 -0.44 11.29 -22.53
N GLN A 73 -1.09 11.62 -21.41
CA GLN A 73 -2.47 12.10 -21.40
C GLN A 73 -2.52 13.61 -21.38
N LEU A 74 -3.17 14.21 -22.36
CA LEU A 74 -3.47 15.65 -22.37
C LEU A 74 -4.50 15.97 -21.28
N LEU A 75 -4.18 16.90 -20.39
CA LEU A 75 -5.10 17.36 -19.33
C LEU A 75 -5.88 18.59 -19.75
N SER A 76 -5.19 19.61 -20.22
CA SER A 76 -5.79 20.86 -20.62
C SER A 76 -4.93 21.63 -21.61
N VAL A 77 -5.58 22.36 -22.49
CA VAL A 77 -4.91 23.35 -23.35
C VAL A 77 -5.02 24.72 -22.67
N GLN A 78 -3.88 25.33 -22.41
CA GLN A 78 -3.79 26.63 -21.75
C GLN A 78 -3.94 27.78 -22.75
N SER A 79 -3.35 27.66 -23.94
CA SER A 79 -3.45 28.66 -24.98
C SER A 79 -3.15 28.11 -26.36
N VAL A 80 -3.82 28.64 -27.37
CA VAL A 80 -3.50 28.46 -28.79
C VAL A 80 -3.31 29.85 -29.42
N LYS A 81 -2.13 30.09 -30.01
CA LYS A 81 -1.74 31.41 -30.55
C LYS A 81 -1.11 31.24 -31.93
N ASP A 82 -1.24 32.25 -32.78
CA ASP A 82 -0.54 32.31 -34.06
C ASP A 82 0.97 32.54 -33.86
N VAL A 83 1.80 31.74 -34.55
CA VAL A 83 3.28 31.81 -34.46
C VAL A 83 3.87 32.76 -35.50
N LEU A 84 3.25 32.88 -36.67
CA LEU A 84 3.89 33.51 -37.83
C LEU A 84 3.37 34.90 -38.20
N ASN A 85 2.34 35.43 -37.55
CA ASN A 85 1.81 36.71 -37.97
C ASN A 85 1.66 37.72 -36.83
N PRO A 86 2.75 38.36 -36.41
CA PRO A 86 2.68 39.51 -35.51
C PRO A 86 2.04 40.74 -36.19
N SER A 87 1.73 40.68 -37.52
CA SER A 87 1.38 41.86 -38.31
C SER A 87 -0.12 41.97 -38.64
N VAL A 88 -0.94 40.97 -38.38
CA VAL A 88 -2.39 41.06 -38.60
C VAL A 88 -3.09 41.48 -37.30
N GLY A 89 -2.96 42.73 -36.92
CA GLY A 89 -3.87 43.55 -36.11
C GLY A 89 -4.51 42.99 -34.83
N THR A 90 -4.24 41.76 -34.46
CA THR A 90 -4.60 41.16 -33.16
C THR A 90 -3.49 41.38 -32.16
N PRO A 91 -3.79 41.90 -30.96
CA PRO A 91 -2.77 42.10 -29.93
C PRO A 91 -2.04 40.76 -29.70
N LEU A 92 -0.71 40.81 -29.61
CA LEU A 92 0.12 39.70 -29.11
C LEU A 92 -0.50 39.23 -27.79
N GLY A 93 -1.22 38.08 -27.83
CA GLY A 93 -1.86 37.54 -26.65
C GLY A 93 -3.37 37.20 -26.78
N ALA A 94 -4.06 37.65 -27.82
CA ALA A 94 -5.41 37.14 -28.08
C ALA A 94 -5.30 35.67 -28.51
N GLY A 95 -5.58 34.76 -27.57
CA GLY A 95 -5.62 33.33 -27.84
C GLY A 95 -6.88 32.98 -28.63
N TYR A 96 -6.79 31.97 -29.46
CA TYR A 96 -7.95 31.36 -30.09
C TYR A 96 -8.81 30.62 -29.05
N VAL A 97 -10.12 30.55 -29.28
CA VAL A 97 -11.10 30.03 -28.32
C VAL A 97 -11.47 28.59 -28.67
N SER A 98 -11.35 27.69 -27.68
CA SER A 98 -11.76 26.29 -27.80
C SER A 98 -13.26 26.18 -28.11
N GLY A 99 -13.63 25.26 -28.97
CA GLY A 99 -15.00 25.05 -29.44
C GLY A 99 -15.45 26.05 -30.53
N THR A 100 -14.87 27.25 -30.58
CA THR A 100 -15.16 28.27 -31.60
C THR A 100 -14.15 28.24 -32.72
N ASP A 101 -12.86 28.33 -32.41
CA ASP A 101 -11.77 28.47 -33.38
C ASP A 101 -11.09 27.14 -33.65
N TYR A 102 -11.02 26.28 -32.65
CA TYR A 102 -10.44 24.96 -32.72
C TYR A 102 -11.20 23.95 -31.85
N VAL A 103 -11.01 22.68 -32.16
CA VAL A 103 -11.52 21.54 -31.40
C VAL A 103 -10.35 20.70 -30.94
N ILE A 104 -10.38 20.23 -29.71
CA ILE A 104 -9.40 19.32 -29.14
C ILE A 104 -10.07 18.00 -28.83
N ALA A 105 -9.47 16.92 -29.31
CA ALA A 105 -9.69 15.58 -28.77
C ALA A 105 -8.55 15.27 -27.82
N LEU A 106 -8.88 14.95 -26.55
CA LEU A 106 -7.89 14.77 -25.50
C LEU A 106 -7.03 13.50 -25.71
N GLY A 107 -7.44 12.62 -26.62
CA GLY A 107 -6.83 11.30 -26.74
C GLY A 107 -7.15 10.44 -25.53
N GLU A 108 -7.05 9.13 -25.67
CA GLU A 108 -7.40 8.22 -24.59
C GLU A 108 -6.17 7.67 -23.86
N GLY A 109 -4.95 8.01 -24.30
CA GLY A 109 -3.71 7.49 -23.71
C GLY A 109 -3.55 5.96 -23.88
N PRO A 110 -2.47 5.37 -23.33
CA PRO A 110 -2.28 3.93 -23.39
C PRO A 110 -3.39 3.14 -22.63
N PRO A 111 -3.71 1.92 -23.09
CA PRO A 111 -3.07 1.13 -24.14
C PRO A 111 -3.66 1.29 -25.54
N ASP A 112 -4.76 2.03 -25.72
CA ASP A 112 -5.51 2.04 -26.99
C ASP A 112 -5.03 3.10 -28.01
N GLY A 113 -4.00 3.88 -27.64
CA GLY A 113 -3.16 4.59 -28.60
C GLY A 113 -3.82 5.73 -29.37
N THR A 114 -4.94 6.27 -28.93
CA THR A 114 -5.49 7.48 -29.56
C THR A 114 -4.75 8.71 -29.05
N ASN A 115 -4.05 9.37 -29.95
CA ASN A 115 -3.34 10.60 -29.67
C ASN A 115 -4.27 11.77 -29.37
N ALA A 116 -3.84 12.64 -28.48
CA ALA A 116 -4.45 13.95 -28.39
C ALA A 116 -4.25 14.73 -29.69
N THR A 117 -5.32 15.26 -30.22
CA THR A 117 -5.32 16.01 -31.47
C THR A 117 -5.94 17.37 -31.32
N ILE A 118 -5.47 18.30 -32.15
CA ILE A 118 -6.08 19.61 -32.34
C ILE A 118 -6.54 19.74 -33.80
N ALA A 119 -7.74 20.23 -34.01
CA ALA A 119 -8.26 20.53 -35.33
C ALA A 119 -8.76 21.95 -35.39
N ARG A 120 -8.58 22.60 -36.53
CA ARG A 120 -9.20 23.89 -36.80
C ARG A 120 -10.73 23.73 -36.95
N ASN A 121 -11.49 24.61 -36.35
CA ASN A 121 -12.92 24.72 -36.67
C ASN A 121 -13.08 25.47 -37.99
N GLY A 122 -13.80 24.88 -38.95
CA GLY A 122 -13.95 25.45 -40.30
C GLY A 122 -14.61 26.85 -40.33
N SER A 123 -15.42 27.17 -39.32
CA SER A 123 -16.09 28.47 -39.13
C SER A 123 -15.35 29.41 -38.14
N GLY A 124 -14.26 28.99 -37.55
CA GLY A 124 -13.50 29.74 -36.56
C GLY A 124 -12.53 30.75 -37.15
N ALA A 125 -11.95 31.59 -36.31
CA ALA A 125 -11.05 32.67 -36.70
C ALA A 125 -9.64 32.22 -37.14
N ILE A 126 -9.24 30.96 -36.95
CA ILE A 126 -7.97 30.45 -37.40
C ILE A 126 -7.96 30.33 -38.94
N PRO A 127 -7.09 31.05 -39.66
CA PRO A 127 -6.99 30.90 -41.10
C PRO A 127 -6.52 29.51 -41.50
N ASN A 128 -6.88 29.07 -42.69
CA ASN A 128 -6.42 27.78 -43.21
C ASN A 128 -4.90 27.82 -43.51
N GLY A 129 -4.17 26.81 -43.07
CA GLY A 129 -2.70 26.77 -43.24
C GLY A 129 -1.94 27.62 -42.23
N THR A 130 -2.55 27.96 -41.09
CA THR A 130 -1.89 28.73 -40.03
C THR A 130 -1.04 27.83 -39.15
N LEU A 131 0.18 28.28 -38.88
CA LEU A 131 1.05 27.68 -37.87
C LEU A 131 0.70 28.25 -36.50
N VAL A 132 0.22 27.41 -35.60
CA VAL A 132 -0.18 27.81 -34.25
C VAL A 132 0.75 27.25 -33.19
N SER A 133 0.96 28.01 -32.13
CA SER A 133 1.62 27.59 -30.91
C SER A 133 0.55 27.13 -29.91
N VAL A 134 0.62 25.88 -29.50
CA VAL A 134 -0.31 25.24 -28.57
C VAL A 134 0.42 24.98 -27.26
N THR A 135 0.07 25.71 -26.23
CA THR A 135 0.57 25.46 -24.87
C THR A 135 -0.42 24.64 -24.10
N TYR A 136 0.02 23.50 -23.57
CA TYR A 136 -0.84 22.56 -22.87
C TYR A 136 -0.14 21.86 -21.73
N THR A 137 -0.93 21.30 -20.81
CA THR A 137 -0.46 20.43 -19.73
C THR A 137 -0.82 18.98 -20.04
N TYR A 138 0.10 18.09 -19.73
CA TYR A 138 -0.08 16.65 -19.92
C TYR A 138 0.51 15.87 -18.75
N VAL A 139 0.04 14.65 -18.57
CA VAL A 139 0.56 13.68 -17.61
C VAL A 139 1.32 12.60 -18.38
N PRO A 140 2.55 12.27 -18.01
CA PRO A 140 3.25 11.13 -18.58
C PRO A 140 2.46 9.82 -18.40
N SER A 141 2.61 8.88 -19.32
CA SER A 141 1.92 7.58 -19.30
C SER A 141 2.18 6.78 -18.02
N ASP A 142 3.41 6.87 -17.54
CA ASP A 142 3.85 6.16 -16.35
C ASP A 142 3.23 6.71 -15.04
N TYR A 143 2.47 7.82 -15.10
CA TYR A 143 1.81 8.39 -13.92
C TYR A 143 0.82 7.40 -13.27
N TRP A 144 0.11 6.63 -14.09
CA TRP A 144 -0.91 5.67 -13.63
C TRP A 144 -0.35 4.29 -13.30
N ASN A 145 0.94 4.09 -13.54
CA ASN A 145 1.60 2.84 -13.22
C ASN A 145 2.11 2.84 -11.77
N PRO A 146 2.16 1.67 -11.13
CA PRO A 146 2.78 1.57 -9.81
C PRO A 146 4.24 2.00 -9.88
N ILE A 147 4.66 2.80 -8.94
CA ILE A 147 6.05 3.27 -8.88
C ILE A 147 6.59 3.16 -7.45
N ARG A 148 7.81 2.62 -7.33
CA ARG A 148 8.55 2.56 -6.08
C ARG A 148 9.28 3.88 -5.84
N LEU A 149 9.04 4.49 -4.69
CA LEU A 149 9.63 5.76 -4.28
C LEU A 149 10.26 5.63 -2.90
N PHE A 150 11.36 6.34 -2.67
CA PHE A 150 12.23 6.13 -1.51
C PHE A 150 12.20 7.28 -0.51
N ASP A 151 11.52 8.37 -0.82
CA ASP A 151 11.39 9.54 0.04
C ASP A 151 10.10 10.30 -0.24
N ILE A 152 9.68 11.08 0.76
CA ILE A 152 8.43 11.85 0.68
C ILE A 152 8.49 12.98 -0.35
N GLY A 153 9.66 13.57 -0.60
CA GLY A 153 9.82 14.63 -1.59
C GLY A 153 9.55 14.12 -3.00
N SER A 154 10.04 12.93 -3.32
CA SER A 154 9.74 12.23 -4.59
C SER A 154 8.26 11.89 -4.73
N VAL A 155 7.60 11.46 -3.65
CA VAL A 155 6.16 11.19 -3.66
C VAL A 155 5.37 12.47 -3.88
N GLU A 156 5.66 13.53 -3.12
CA GLU A 156 4.95 14.81 -3.23
C GLU A 156 5.20 15.50 -4.58
N SER A 157 6.38 15.35 -5.17
CA SER A 157 6.67 15.88 -6.50
C SER A 157 5.86 15.20 -7.59
N ARG A 158 5.53 13.92 -7.42
CA ARG A 158 4.78 13.15 -8.41
C ARG A 158 3.27 13.23 -8.21
N PHE A 159 2.79 13.12 -6.97
CA PHE A 159 1.38 12.96 -6.64
C PHE A 159 0.77 14.17 -5.94
N GLY A 160 1.50 15.26 -5.84
CA GLY A 160 1.09 16.49 -5.20
C GLY A 160 1.44 16.54 -3.70
N PRO A 161 1.37 17.74 -3.10
CA PRO A 161 1.73 17.95 -1.72
C PRO A 161 0.81 17.19 -0.77
N SER A 162 1.33 16.72 0.36
CA SER A 162 0.56 16.04 1.40
C SER A 162 -0.51 16.94 2.01
N PHE A 163 -0.22 18.24 2.15
CA PHE A 163 -1.11 19.19 2.81
C PHE A 163 -1.62 20.25 1.85
N ALA A 164 -2.91 20.54 1.92
CA ALA A 164 -3.52 21.67 1.26
C ALA A 164 -3.23 22.96 2.03
N THR A 165 -2.96 24.02 1.29
CA THR A 165 -2.66 25.35 1.85
C THR A 165 -3.61 26.40 1.28
N ALA A 166 -3.93 27.40 2.10
CA ALA A 166 -4.62 28.60 1.67
C ALA A 166 -3.89 29.84 2.22
N ALA A 167 -3.98 30.95 1.50
CA ALA A 167 -3.49 32.22 2.01
C ALA A 167 -4.58 32.89 2.86
N ASN A 168 -4.19 33.43 4.02
CA ASN A 168 -5.07 34.29 4.79
C ASN A 168 -5.28 35.60 4.01
N PRO A 169 -6.51 35.93 3.61
CA PRO A 169 -6.75 37.12 2.78
C PRO A 169 -6.42 38.44 3.46
N GLN A 170 -6.33 38.46 4.81
CA GLN A 170 -6.04 39.67 5.59
C GLN A 170 -4.56 39.84 5.89
N THR A 171 -3.82 38.74 6.07
CA THR A 171 -2.40 38.78 6.47
C THR A 171 -1.44 38.32 5.39
N GLY A 172 -1.94 37.68 4.33
CA GLY A 172 -1.12 37.03 3.30
C GLY A 172 -0.36 35.78 3.78
N GLN A 173 -0.50 35.40 5.04
CA GLN A 173 0.15 34.21 5.58
C GLN A 173 -0.51 32.94 5.06
N THR A 174 0.32 31.98 4.65
CA THR A 174 -0.15 30.66 4.25
C THR A 174 -0.50 29.83 5.48
N TYR A 175 -1.65 29.17 5.47
CA TYR A 175 -2.04 28.21 6.50
C TYR A 175 -2.52 26.90 5.86
N TYR A 176 -2.45 25.83 6.62
CA TYR A 176 -2.86 24.51 6.15
C TYR A 176 -4.35 24.30 6.39
N THR A 177 -5.05 23.81 5.37
CA THR A 177 -6.52 23.64 5.39
C THR A 177 -6.97 22.19 5.46
N GLY A 178 -6.12 21.24 5.09
CA GLY A 178 -6.46 19.83 5.05
C GLY A 178 -5.38 18.99 4.36
N ILE A 179 -5.77 17.84 3.84
CA ILE A 179 -4.95 16.95 3.04
C ILE A 179 -5.19 17.29 1.56
N ALA A 180 -4.12 17.54 0.81
CA ALA A 180 -4.19 17.82 -0.62
C ALA A 180 -4.11 16.54 -1.46
N SER A 181 -3.12 15.69 -1.18
CA SER A 181 -2.94 14.39 -1.81
C SER A 181 -3.00 13.30 -0.74
N GLN A 182 -3.99 12.45 -0.86
CA GLN A 182 -4.21 11.36 0.10
C GLN A 182 -3.11 10.32 0.00
N LEU A 183 -2.68 10.01 -1.21
CA LEU A 183 -1.59 9.08 -1.47
C LEU A 183 -0.28 9.59 -0.89
N SER A 184 0.05 10.88 -1.10
CA SER A 184 1.26 11.50 -0.55
C SER A 184 1.22 11.57 0.97
N PHE A 185 0.06 11.86 1.55
CA PHE A 185 -0.07 11.89 3.00
C PHE A 185 0.03 10.50 3.64
N ALA A 186 -0.53 9.47 3.01
CA ALA A 186 -0.35 8.07 3.43
C ALA A 186 1.12 7.65 3.36
N ALA A 187 1.83 8.01 2.29
CA ALA A 187 3.26 7.77 2.17
C ALA A 187 4.06 8.47 3.28
N ARG A 188 3.71 9.72 3.60
CA ARG A 188 4.30 10.44 4.74
C ARG A 188 4.13 9.68 6.05
N CYS A 189 2.94 9.10 6.31
CA CYS A 189 2.68 8.30 7.49
C CYS A 189 3.54 7.02 7.50
N ALA A 190 3.70 6.35 6.36
CA ALA A 190 4.54 5.16 6.24
C ALA A 190 6.02 5.48 6.48
N PHE A 191 6.57 6.52 5.85
CA PHE A 191 7.96 6.95 6.06
C PHE A 191 8.23 7.41 7.50
N ALA A 192 7.29 8.10 8.14
CA ALA A 192 7.42 8.51 9.55
C ALA A 192 7.54 7.31 10.51
N ASN A 193 7.08 6.13 10.10
CA ASN A 193 7.17 4.89 10.87
C ASN A 193 8.29 3.96 10.41
N GLY A 194 9.16 4.42 9.49
CA GLY A 194 10.41 3.76 9.14
C GLY A 194 10.37 2.94 7.85
N ALA A 195 9.33 3.08 7.00
CA ALA A 195 9.37 2.53 5.65
C ALA A 195 10.59 3.10 4.91
N GLN A 196 11.33 2.24 4.21
CA GLN A 196 12.48 2.65 3.39
C GLN A 196 12.06 3.01 1.96
N SER A 197 11.00 2.39 1.49
CA SER A 197 10.37 2.65 0.21
C SER A 197 8.87 2.43 0.30
N VAL A 198 8.13 3.03 -0.61
CA VAL A 198 6.71 2.76 -0.81
C VAL A 198 6.44 2.61 -2.31
N ILE A 199 5.60 1.67 -2.68
CA ILE A 199 5.03 1.57 -4.01
C ILE A 199 3.74 2.38 -3.99
N CYS A 200 3.64 3.39 -4.84
CA CYS A 200 2.46 4.24 -4.94
C CYS A 200 1.69 3.91 -6.21
N GLN A 201 0.41 3.60 -6.05
CA GLN A 201 -0.52 3.38 -7.15
C GLN A 201 -1.65 4.40 -7.07
N PRO A 202 -1.68 5.41 -7.96
CA PRO A 202 -2.81 6.33 -8.01
C PRO A 202 -4.07 5.62 -8.50
N LEU A 203 -5.19 5.94 -7.88
CA LEU A 203 -6.49 5.43 -8.26
C LEU A 203 -6.94 6.12 -9.56
N PHE A 204 -7.37 5.33 -10.54
CA PHE A 204 -7.83 5.82 -11.84
C PHE A 204 -9.15 5.16 -12.27
N ALA A 205 -9.93 5.88 -13.07
CA ALA A 205 -11.13 5.35 -13.69
C ALA A 205 -10.86 5.03 -15.17
N ARG A 206 -11.38 3.92 -15.66
CA ARG A 206 -11.32 3.54 -17.08
C ARG A 206 -12.57 4.03 -17.82
N SER A 207 -12.45 4.22 -19.13
CA SER A 207 -13.57 4.56 -20.01
C SER A 207 -14.67 3.51 -19.98
N THR A 208 -14.28 2.24 -19.87
CA THR A 208 -15.20 1.11 -19.67
C THR A 208 -14.84 0.44 -18.34
N PRO A 209 -15.51 0.80 -17.23
CA PRO A 209 -15.24 0.24 -15.93
C PRO A 209 -15.37 -1.29 -15.92
N GLY A 210 -14.45 -1.97 -15.25
CA GLY A 210 -14.41 -3.43 -15.17
C GLY A 210 -13.77 -4.12 -16.39
N ASN A 211 -13.34 -3.36 -17.39
CA ASN A 211 -12.56 -3.89 -18.50
C ASN A 211 -11.08 -3.48 -18.37
N PRO A 212 -10.18 -4.39 -17.95
CA PRO A 212 -8.78 -4.06 -17.71
C PRO A 212 -7.99 -3.70 -18.96
N THR A 213 -8.55 -3.93 -20.13
CA THR A 213 -7.95 -3.60 -21.43
C THR A 213 -8.49 -2.31 -22.05
N SER A 214 -9.52 -1.70 -21.44
CA SER A 214 -10.04 -0.41 -21.94
C SER A 214 -9.09 0.73 -21.58
N SER A 215 -9.12 1.79 -22.37
CA SER A 215 -8.30 2.98 -22.18
C SER A 215 -8.53 3.64 -20.83
N GLN A 216 -7.48 4.24 -20.30
CA GLN A 216 -7.54 5.06 -19.10
C GLN A 216 -8.07 6.44 -19.45
N VAL A 217 -8.82 7.04 -18.57
CA VAL A 217 -9.48 8.27 -18.94
C VAL A 217 -9.24 9.42 -17.96
N ALA A 218 -9.27 9.20 -16.67
CA ALA A 218 -9.23 10.33 -15.74
C ALA A 218 -8.80 9.94 -14.33
N PRO A 219 -8.25 10.91 -13.56
CA PRO A 219 -8.20 10.78 -12.13
C PRO A 219 -9.59 10.47 -11.59
N ALA A 220 -9.68 9.48 -10.73
CA ALA A 220 -10.94 9.07 -10.15
C ALA A 220 -11.36 10.03 -9.02
N ALA A 221 -11.69 11.27 -9.36
CA ALA A 221 -12.01 12.31 -8.37
C ALA A 221 -13.15 11.93 -7.41
N ASN A 222 -14.04 11.00 -7.80
CA ASN A 222 -15.18 10.57 -7.00
C ASN A 222 -15.32 9.03 -6.91
N ALA A 223 -14.27 8.30 -7.20
CA ALA A 223 -14.35 6.85 -7.35
C ALA A 223 -14.13 6.06 -6.06
N VAL A 224 -14.05 6.73 -4.93
CA VAL A 224 -13.79 6.07 -3.63
C VAL A 224 -14.84 5.01 -3.31
N GLY A 225 -16.06 5.13 -3.84
CA GLY A 225 -17.12 4.14 -3.68
C GLY A 225 -17.28 3.16 -4.84
N SER A 226 -16.49 3.26 -5.90
CA SER A 226 -16.65 2.43 -7.10
C SER A 226 -15.79 1.18 -7.07
N THR A 227 -16.40 0.03 -6.84
CA THR A 227 -15.72 -1.27 -6.85
C THR A 227 -14.99 -1.54 -8.17
N SER A 228 -15.57 -1.16 -9.31
CA SER A 228 -14.96 -1.34 -10.63
C SER A 228 -13.66 -0.55 -10.77
N THR A 229 -13.64 0.70 -10.32
CA THR A 229 -12.43 1.54 -10.31
C THR A 229 -11.31 0.93 -9.48
N TRP A 230 -11.63 0.43 -8.29
CA TRP A 230 -10.65 -0.27 -7.46
C TRP A 230 -10.16 -1.56 -8.11
N SER A 231 -11.06 -2.36 -8.66
CA SER A 231 -10.69 -3.60 -9.36
C SER A 231 -9.79 -3.34 -10.56
N ASP A 232 -10.09 -2.29 -11.34
CA ASP A 232 -9.27 -1.90 -12.50
C ASP A 232 -7.89 -1.39 -12.10
N THR A 233 -7.82 -0.60 -11.02
CA THR A 233 -6.54 -0.11 -10.46
C THR A 233 -5.73 -1.26 -9.88
N LEU A 234 -6.33 -2.16 -9.12
CA LEU A 234 -5.65 -3.31 -8.53
C LEU A 234 -5.18 -4.32 -9.59
N TYR A 235 -5.84 -4.37 -10.75
CA TYR A 235 -5.41 -5.23 -11.85
C TYR A 235 -3.99 -4.89 -12.34
N VAL A 236 -3.62 -3.62 -12.33
CA VAL A 236 -2.29 -3.15 -12.77
C VAL A 236 -1.18 -3.58 -11.80
N LEU A 237 -1.53 -3.92 -10.56
CA LEU A 237 -0.57 -4.43 -9.57
C LEU A 237 -0.22 -5.91 -9.74
N ARG A 238 -0.99 -6.68 -10.50
CA ARG A 238 -0.80 -8.12 -10.64
C ARG A 238 0.58 -8.57 -11.15
N PRO A 239 1.24 -7.82 -12.05
CA PRO A 239 2.59 -8.17 -12.49
C PRO A 239 3.70 -7.83 -11.47
N PHE A 240 3.37 -7.15 -10.38
CA PHE A 240 4.35 -6.77 -9.35
C PHE A 240 4.41 -7.85 -8.28
N GLU A 241 5.47 -8.64 -8.32
CA GLU A 241 5.68 -9.76 -7.40
C GLU A 241 6.24 -9.33 -6.03
N ASP A 242 6.76 -8.10 -5.93
CA ASP A 242 7.46 -7.59 -4.73
C ASP A 242 6.53 -6.91 -3.71
N ILE A 243 5.21 -7.08 -3.79
CA ILE A 243 4.27 -6.42 -2.87
C ILE A 243 3.95 -7.35 -1.71
N ASP A 244 4.39 -7.00 -0.50
CA ASP A 244 4.08 -7.75 0.72
C ASP A 244 2.84 -7.21 1.43
N VAL A 245 2.66 -5.89 1.41
CA VAL A 245 1.58 -5.21 2.12
C VAL A 245 0.86 -4.25 1.20
N ILE A 246 -0.46 -4.34 1.14
CA ILE A 246 -1.32 -3.40 0.41
C ILE A 246 -2.18 -2.59 1.36
N VAL A 247 -2.21 -1.28 1.18
CA VAL A 247 -3.02 -0.36 1.98
C VAL A 247 -3.95 0.43 1.06
N PRO A 248 -5.26 0.16 1.08
CA PRO A 248 -6.22 0.99 0.38
C PRO A 248 -6.43 2.29 1.14
N VAL A 249 -6.05 3.40 0.54
CA VAL A 249 -6.22 4.75 1.07
C VAL A 249 -7.53 5.31 0.56
N LEU A 250 -8.58 5.14 1.34
CA LEU A 250 -9.91 5.68 1.05
C LEU A 250 -9.90 7.20 1.21
N GLY A 251 -10.63 7.89 0.37
CA GLY A 251 -10.63 9.35 0.37
C GLY A 251 -11.10 9.99 1.67
N GLN A 252 -10.60 11.19 1.95
CA GLN A 252 -10.99 12.03 3.07
C GLN A 252 -11.63 13.34 2.56
N ASP A 253 -12.57 13.27 1.66
CA ASP A 253 -13.18 14.49 1.12
C ASP A 253 -14.46 14.94 1.86
N GLY A 254 -14.72 14.39 3.04
CA GLY A 254 -15.87 14.75 3.88
C GLY A 254 -17.25 14.40 3.28
N THR A 255 -17.28 13.91 2.07
CA THR A 255 -18.47 13.49 1.35
C THR A 255 -18.53 11.97 1.24
N ASN A 256 -18.73 11.30 2.40
CA ASN A 256 -19.39 10.01 2.43
C ASN A 256 -18.71 8.82 1.74
N VAL A 257 -17.63 8.37 2.27
CA VAL A 257 -17.39 6.93 2.13
C VAL A 257 -18.40 6.23 3.04
N SER A 258 -19.54 5.85 2.50
CA SER A 258 -20.52 5.08 3.26
C SER A 258 -19.91 3.75 3.70
N SER A 259 -20.37 3.20 4.83
CA SER A 259 -19.94 1.87 5.28
C SER A 259 -20.05 0.79 4.20
N ALA A 260 -21.10 0.87 3.36
CA ALA A 260 -21.29 -0.06 2.25
C ALA A 260 -20.21 0.09 1.17
N ASN A 261 -19.83 1.33 0.85
CA ASN A 261 -18.77 1.60 -0.12
C ASN A 261 -17.40 1.15 0.39
N MET A 262 -17.10 1.37 1.68
CA MET A 262 -15.86 0.86 2.31
C MET A 262 -15.77 -0.65 2.22
N LEU A 263 -16.84 -1.37 2.59
CA LEU A 263 -16.88 -2.82 2.50
C LEU A 263 -16.72 -3.31 1.05
N ALA A 264 -17.30 -2.60 0.08
CA ALA A 264 -17.15 -2.93 -1.33
C ALA A 264 -15.70 -2.78 -1.81
N VAL A 265 -15.01 -1.71 -1.40
CA VAL A 265 -13.58 -1.50 -1.70
C VAL A 265 -12.72 -2.56 -1.02
N PHE A 266 -12.97 -2.84 0.26
CA PHE A 266 -12.26 -3.89 0.96
C PHE A 266 -12.48 -5.26 0.31
N GLY A 267 -13.68 -5.54 -0.18
CA GLY A 267 -13.99 -6.73 -0.97
C GLY A 267 -13.20 -6.80 -2.30
N ALA A 268 -12.99 -5.67 -2.97
CA ALA A 268 -12.14 -5.63 -4.17
C ALA A 268 -10.67 -5.97 -3.84
N VAL A 269 -10.14 -5.43 -2.73
CA VAL A 269 -8.78 -5.76 -2.26
C VAL A 269 -8.67 -7.23 -1.86
N GLN A 270 -9.67 -7.80 -1.17
CA GLN A 270 -9.72 -9.22 -0.85
C GLN A 270 -9.75 -10.12 -2.10
N SER A 271 -10.49 -9.69 -3.13
CA SER A 271 -10.52 -10.39 -4.41
C SER A 271 -9.14 -10.36 -5.10
N HIS A 272 -8.44 -9.24 -5.01
CA HIS A 272 -7.06 -9.12 -5.49
C HIS A 272 -6.12 -10.05 -4.70
N GLN A 273 -6.19 -10.07 -3.36
CA GLN A 273 -5.41 -11.00 -2.52
C GLN A 273 -5.69 -12.47 -2.88
N SER A 274 -6.96 -12.83 -3.09
CA SER A 274 -7.34 -14.18 -3.51
C SER A 274 -6.71 -14.55 -4.85
N PHE A 275 -6.67 -13.60 -5.79
CA PHE A 275 -5.99 -13.81 -7.07
C PHE A 275 -4.48 -13.99 -6.87
N MET A 276 -3.81 -13.12 -6.12
CA MET A 276 -2.37 -13.20 -5.87
C MET A 276 -1.99 -14.48 -5.13
N ASN A 277 -2.79 -14.91 -4.15
CA ASN A 277 -2.61 -16.21 -3.50
C ASN A 277 -2.71 -17.40 -4.46
N SER A 278 -3.59 -17.32 -5.48
CA SER A 278 -3.67 -18.36 -6.51
C SER A 278 -2.43 -18.45 -7.39
N GLN A 279 -1.62 -17.36 -7.38
CA GLN A 279 -0.30 -17.31 -8.01
C GLN A 279 0.83 -17.55 -6.99
N GLU A 280 0.48 -18.02 -5.77
CA GLU A 280 1.42 -18.29 -4.68
C GLU A 280 2.16 -17.05 -4.16
N GLN A 281 1.62 -15.85 -4.41
CA GLN A 281 2.09 -14.58 -3.88
C GLN A 281 1.20 -14.16 -2.70
N TYR A 282 1.75 -14.08 -1.52
CA TYR A 282 0.99 -13.81 -0.29
C TYR A 282 1.10 -12.34 0.09
N ILE A 283 0.00 -11.62 -0.08
CA ILE A 283 -0.10 -10.19 0.24
C ILE A 283 -0.94 -10.01 1.50
N GLU A 284 -0.46 -9.18 2.43
CA GLU A 284 -1.22 -8.71 3.58
C GLU A 284 -1.97 -7.43 3.23
N ALA A 285 -3.24 -7.29 3.61
CA ALA A 285 -3.99 -6.05 3.43
C ALA A 285 -4.24 -5.38 4.78
N ILE A 286 -3.90 -4.09 4.88
CA ILE A 286 -4.15 -3.31 6.09
C ILE A 286 -5.23 -2.28 5.76
N PHE A 287 -6.41 -2.48 6.33
CA PHE A 287 -7.56 -1.64 6.13
C PHE A 287 -7.68 -0.60 7.25
N GLY A 288 -8.11 0.60 6.90
CA GLY A 288 -8.47 1.64 7.84
C GLY A 288 -9.68 2.41 7.34
N GLU A 289 -10.61 2.71 8.21
CA GLU A 289 -11.81 3.43 7.88
C GLU A 289 -11.60 4.94 8.00
N ASP A 290 -12.28 5.71 7.14
CA ASP A 290 -12.35 7.16 7.32
C ASP A 290 -13.23 7.50 8.53
N GLY A 291 -12.58 7.90 9.59
CA GLY A 291 -13.23 8.24 10.85
C GLY A 291 -13.59 9.72 11.01
N THR A 292 -13.36 10.58 10.02
CA THR A 292 -13.45 12.03 10.19
C THR A 292 -14.81 12.64 9.89
N SER A 293 -15.69 11.92 9.19
CA SER A 293 -16.99 12.43 8.79
C SER A 293 -18.07 12.27 9.85
N SER A 294 -18.32 13.34 10.62
CA SER A 294 -19.53 13.64 11.41
C SER A 294 -19.92 12.76 12.62
N GLN A 295 -20.94 13.21 13.35
CA GLN A 295 -21.49 12.60 14.58
C GLN A 295 -21.93 11.13 14.46
N SER A 296 -22.21 10.63 13.28
CA SER A 296 -22.50 9.21 13.03
C SER A 296 -21.30 8.31 13.33
N MET A 297 -20.09 8.85 13.27
CA MET A 297 -18.87 8.16 13.60
C MET A 297 -18.75 7.78 15.07
N PHE A 298 -19.12 8.68 15.98
CA PHE A 298 -19.13 8.35 17.41
C PHE A 298 -20.11 7.23 17.75
N GLN A 299 -21.21 7.13 17.01
CA GLN A 299 -22.16 6.03 17.19
C GLN A 299 -21.65 4.72 16.58
N SER A 300 -20.93 4.77 15.46
CA SER A 300 -20.29 3.59 14.87
C SER A 300 -19.03 3.12 15.63
N LEU A 301 -18.42 4.00 16.42
CA LEU A 301 -17.32 3.67 17.33
C LEU A 301 -17.79 2.89 18.57
N LEU A 302 -19.02 3.13 19.02
CA LEU A 302 -19.56 2.56 20.25
C LEU A 302 -20.50 1.40 19.92
N GLY A 303 -20.04 0.17 20.08
CA GLY A 303 -20.89 -1.01 20.10
C GLY A 303 -20.79 -1.93 18.89
N SER A 304 -21.64 -2.97 18.88
CA SER A 304 -21.71 -4.03 17.88
C SER A 304 -22.86 -3.87 16.87
N GLY A 305 -23.47 -2.67 16.80
CA GLY A 305 -24.59 -2.39 15.88
C GLY A 305 -24.18 -2.41 14.41
N ALA A 306 -25.16 -2.55 13.52
CA ALA A 306 -24.93 -2.45 12.08
C ALA A 306 -24.25 -1.11 11.73
N GLY A 307 -23.09 -1.16 11.07
CA GLY A 307 -22.25 0.00 10.78
C GLY A 307 -21.14 0.26 11.80
N SER A 308 -21.03 -0.53 12.87
CA SER A 308 -19.86 -0.50 13.77
C SER A 308 -18.63 -1.12 13.09
N VAL A 309 -17.43 -0.72 13.53
CA VAL A 309 -16.19 -1.33 13.04
C VAL A 309 -16.11 -2.82 13.34
N GLN A 310 -16.73 -3.31 14.43
CA GLN A 310 -16.84 -4.74 14.73
C GLN A 310 -17.75 -5.47 13.74
N ALA A 311 -18.85 -4.84 13.28
CA ALA A 311 -19.70 -5.39 12.25
C ALA A 311 -18.97 -5.45 10.89
N HIS A 312 -18.16 -4.44 10.58
CA HIS A 312 -17.29 -4.47 9.39
C HIS A 312 -16.23 -5.57 9.47
N ALA A 313 -15.60 -5.76 10.62
CA ALA A 313 -14.67 -6.87 10.83
C ALA A 313 -15.35 -8.23 10.61
N ALA A 314 -16.55 -8.42 11.15
CA ALA A 314 -17.33 -9.64 10.95
C ALA A 314 -17.72 -9.86 9.48
N ALA A 315 -18.11 -8.80 8.76
CA ALA A 315 -18.42 -8.87 7.34
C ALA A 315 -17.20 -9.23 6.50
N LEU A 316 -16.04 -8.66 6.80
CA LEU A 316 -14.77 -9.00 6.14
C LEU A 316 -14.37 -10.46 6.43
N GLN A 317 -14.47 -10.91 7.68
CA GLN A 317 -14.20 -12.29 8.06
C GLN A 317 -15.11 -13.29 7.29
N ALA A 318 -16.39 -12.95 7.13
CA ALA A 318 -17.33 -13.77 6.38
C ALA A 318 -17.01 -13.83 4.87
N ASN A 319 -16.45 -12.76 4.31
CA ASN A 319 -16.06 -12.69 2.90
C ASN A 319 -14.72 -13.38 2.61
N PHE A 320 -13.86 -13.55 3.61
CA PHE A 320 -12.60 -14.28 3.46
C PHE A 320 -12.86 -15.79 3.48
N ALA A 321 -12.96 -16.38 2.30
CA ALA A 321 -13.02 -17.83 2.17
C ALA A 321 -11.67 -18.48 2.53
N ASN A 322 -11.72 -19.74 3.03
CA ASN A 322 -10.56 -20.63 3.18
C ASN A 322 -9.37 -20.07 3.99
N GLY A 323 -9.66 -19.24 4.98
CA GLY A 323 -8.62 -18.76 5.89
C GLY A 323 -7.82 -17.57 5.44
N LEU A 324 -8.23 -16.88 4.40
CA LEU A 324 -7.63 -15.61 3.97
C LEU A 324 -7.84 -14.48 4.99
N SER A 325 -8.74 -14.63 5.96
CA SER A 325 -8.93 -13.66 7.06
C SER A 325 -7.65 -13.38 7.85
N SER A 326 -6.70 -14.31 7.86
CA SER A 326 -5.37 -14.07 8.43
C SER A 326 -4.50 -13.11 7.61
N GLN A 327 -4.86 -12.80 6.37
CA GLN A 327 -4.18 -11.85 5.51
C GLN A 327 -4.80 -10.45 5.54
N GLY A 328 -5.75 -10.21 6.41
CA GLY A 328 -6.41 -8.94 6.59
C GLY A 328 -6.20 -8.37 7.99
N VAL A 329 -5.86 -7.11 8.07
CA VAL A 329 -5.75 -6.32 9.30
C VAL A 329 -6.72 -5.15 9.18
N LEU A 330 -7.63 -4.98 10.12
CA LEU A 330 -8.51 -3.82 10.18
C LEU A 330 -8.17 -2.96 11.40
N ILE A 331 -7.72 -1.74 11.14
CA ILE A 331 -7.44 -0.77 12.19
C ILE A 331 -8.76 -0.31 12.83
N ASN A 332 -8.78 -0.23 14.15
CA ASN A 332 -9.93 0.30 14.86
C ASN A 332 -10.24 1.73 14.43
N ASN A 333 -11.52 2.03 14.30
CA ASN A 333 -11.97 3.35 13.86
C ASN A 333 -11.78 4.39 14.98
N THR A 334 -10.86 5.33 14.77
CA THR A 334 -10.57 6.45 15.67
C THR A 334 -10.19 7.68 14.86
N VAL A 335 -10.31 8.86 15.47
CA VAL A 335 -9.85 10.11 14.86
C VAL A 335 -8.45 10.42 15.36
N TYR A 336 -7.53 10.51 14.42
CA TYR A 336 -6.14 10.88 14.67
C TYR A 336 -5.95 12.37 14.39
N GLN A 337 -5.12 13.03 15.17
CA GLN A 337 -4.74 14.41 14.95
C GLN A 337 -3.29 14.49 14.49
N VAL A 338 -3.05 15.29 13.48
CA VAL A 338 -1.73 15.51 12.88
C VAL A 338 -1.35 16.97 12.99
N ALA A 339 -0.12 17.23 13.43
CA ALA A 339 0.44 18.58 13.42
C ALA A 339 0.73 19.02 11.97
N THR A 340 0.39 20.25 11.66
CA THR A 340 0.76 20.85 10.37
C THR A 340 2.23 21.30 10.38
N PRO A 341 2.93 21.25 9.24
CA PRO A 341 4.29 21.73 9.13
C PRO A 341 4.42 23.23 9.47
N GLY A 342 5.59 23.65 9.93
CA GLY A 342 5.89 25.07 10.14
C GLY A 342 5.46 25.67 11.48
N GLY A 343 5.06 24.81 12.46
CA GLY A 343 4.76 25.29 13.83
C GLY A 343 3.43 26.04 13.97
N PHE A 344 2.55 25.95 12.97
CA PHE A 344 1.18 26.43 13.08
C PHE A 344 0.42 25.56 14.09
N THR A 345 -0.36 26.21 14.96
CA THR A 345 -1.11 25.54 16.03
C THR A 345 -2.30 24.69 15.55
N ASN A 346 -2.51 24.62 14.23
CA ASN A 346 -3.63 23.91 13.68
C ASN A 346 -3.32 22.41 13.57
N THR A 347 -4.19 21.61 14.14
CA THR A 347 -4.21 20.16 13.95
C THR A 347 -5.25 19.79 12.90
N ILE A 348 -4.95 18.80 12.08
CA ILE A 348 -5.88 18.23 11.11
C ILE A 348 -6.33 16.87 11.62
N ASN A 349 -7.63 16.64 11.60
CA ASN A 349 -8.19 15.32 11.91
C ASN A 349 -8.10 14.41 10.71
N VAL A 350 -7.62 13.19 10.91
CA VAL A 350 -7.44 12.18 9.86
C VAL A 350 -8.03 10.84 10.28
N GLY A 351 -8.44 10.03 9.31
CA GLY A 351 -9.06 8.73 9.55
C GLY A 351 -8.06 7.58 9.68
N GLY A 352 -8.61 6.39 9.95
CA GLY A 352 -7.86 5.15 10.16
C GLY A 352 -7.04 4.67 8.96
N GLN A 353 -7.39 5.07 7.72
CA GLN A 353 -6.62 4.72 6.53
C GLN A 353 -5.17 5.23 6.58
N TYR A 354 -4.94 6.36 7.23
CA TYR A 354 -3.58 6.88 7.43
C TYR A 354 -2.86 6.19 8.58
N ALA A 355 -3.62 5.74 9.59
CA ALA A 355 -3.07 4.86 10.59
C ALA A 355 -2.69 3.48 10.02
N ALA A 356 -3.47 2.97 9.05
CA ALA A 356 -3.12 1.76 8.30
C ALA A 356 -1.79 1.92 7.56
N ALA A 357 -1.57 3.05 6.87
CA ALA A 357 -0.30 3.35 6.23
C ALA A 357 0.85 3.49 7.24
N ALA A 358 0.61 4.09 8.41
CA ALA A 358 1.58 4.20 9.49
C ALA A 358 1.95 2.82 10.07
N VAL A 359 0.97 1.94 10.26
CA VAL A 359 1.17 0.54 10.70
C VAL A 359 1.96 -0.23 9.67
N ALA A 360 1.64 -0.10 8.37
CA ALA A 360 2.41 -0.71 7.29
C ALA A 360 3.88 -0.27 7.34
N GLY A 361 4.14 1.04 7.51
CA GLY A 361 5.51 1.56 7.68
C GLY A 361 6.23 0.96 8.88
N ALA A 362 5.54 0.82 10.02
CA ALA A 362 6.10 0.21 11.22
C ALA A 362 6.40 -1.30 11.04
N LEU A 363 5.61 -2.00 10.21
CA LEU A 363 5.86 -3.39 9.84
C LEU A 363 7.09 -3.52 8.94
N ALA A 364 7.23 -2.63 7.96
CA ALA A 364 8.37 -2.63 7.04
C ALA A 364 9.70 -2.32 7.73
N ALA A 365 9.68 -1.52 8.79
CA ALA A 365 10.87 -1.15 9.55
C ALA A 365 11.40 -2.24 10.48
N ARG A 366 10.75 -3.40 10.58
CA ARG A 366 11.04 -4.42 11.59
C ARG A 366 11.19 -5.80 10.99
N PRO A 367 11.98 -6.68 11.66
CA PRO A 367 12.02 -8.08 11.31
C PRO A 367 10.62 -8.71 11.29
N VAL A 368 10.40 -9.65 10.39
CA VAL A 368 9.08 -10.25 10.13
C VAL A 368 8.47 -10.89 11.39
N SER A 369 9.32 -11.49 12.23
CA SER A 369 8.91 -12.12 13.51
C SER A 369 8.65 -11.13 14.64
N SER A 370 8.94 -9.84 14.44
CA SER A 370 8.75 -8.82 15.47
C SER A 370 7.29 -8.40 15.55
N SER A 371 6.66 -8.55 16.70
CA SER A 371 5.30 -8.07 16.92
C SER A 371 5.27 -6.54 17.07
N LEU A 372 4.19 -5.93 16.59
CA LEU A 372 3.87 -4.53 16.84
C LEU A 372 3.14 -4.29 18.18
N THR A 373 2.85 -5.33 18.94
CA THR A 373 2.20 -5.21 20.24
C THR A 373 2.96 -4.24 21.14
N HIS A 374 2.26 -3.24 21.67
CA HIS A 374 2.77 -2.10 22.44
C HIS A 374 3.78 -1.20 21.72
N SER A 375 3.94 -1.35 20.43
CA SER A 375 4.83 -0.50 19.64
C SER A 375 4.24 0.87 19.38
N PRO A 376 5.03 1.95 19.45
CA PRO A 376 4.56 3.29 19.12
C PRO A 376 4.24 3.39 17.62
N ILE A 377 3.20 4.16 17.32
CA ILE A 377 2.82 4.55 15.96
C ILE A 377 3.04 6.05 15.85
N LEU A 378 3.94 6.46 14.96
CA LEU A 378 4.40 7.83 14.82
C LEU A 378 3.59 8.60 13.78
N GLY A 379 3.77 9.93 13.76
CA GLY A 379 3.13 10.83 12.80
C GLY A 379 1.83 11.46 13.29
N PHE A 380 1.30 11.05 14.45
CA PHE A 380 0.10 11.60 15.06
C PHE A 380 0.42 12.28 16.37
N THR A 381 -0.23 13.42 16.64
CA THR A 381 -0.06 14.20 17.89
C THR A 381 -1.00 13.77 19.00
N SER A 382 -2.19 13.37 18.63
CA SER A 382 -3.19 12.86 19.58
C SER A 382 -4.18 11.93 18.88
N LEU A 383 -4.99 11.28 19.68
CA LEU A 383 -6.00 10.32 19.29
C LEU A 383 -7.28 10.64 20.08
N THR A 384 -8.38 10.84 19.37
CA THR A 384 -9.70 10.97 19.99
C THR A 384 -10.41 9.62 19.96
N ASP A 385 -10.47 8.96 21.11
CA ASP A 385 -11.10 7.66 21.27
C ASP A 385 -11.90 7.64 22.57
N PRO A 386 -13.24 7.70 22.52
CA PRO A 386 -14.09 7.70 23.69
C PRO A 386 -14.25 6.31 24.33
N ARG A 387 -13.68 5.26 23.74
CA ARG A 387 -13.87 3.87 24.19
C ARG A 387 -13.13 3.59 25.47
N THR A 388 -13.79 2.81 26.33
CA THR A 388 -13.21 2.28 27.57
C THR A 388 -12.20 1.17 27.29
N GLN A 389 -11.45 0.74 28.31
CA GLN A 389 -10.56 -0.42 28.18
C GLN A 389 -11.34 -1.71 27.86
N GLY A 390 -12.58 -1.82 28.37
CA GLY A 390 -13.48 -2.94 28.07
C GLY A 390 -13.89 -2.97 26.59
N ASP A 391 -14.23 -1.83 26.02
CA ASP A 391 -14.59 -1.71 24.60
C ASP A 391 -13.40 -2.06 23.69
N LYS A 392 -12.19 -1.60 24.03
CA LYS A 392 -10.96 -1.94 23.31
C LYS A 392 -10.61 -3.42 23.39
N ASN A 393 -10.91 -4.07 24.51
CA ASN A 393 -10.78 -5.53 24.63
C ASN A 393 -11.80 -6.26 23.74
N ALA A 394 -13.03 -5.75 23.68
CA ALA A 394 -14.07 -6.30 22.79
C ALA A 394 -13.71 -6.13 21.31
N ASP A 395 -13.13 -4.98 20.93
CA ASP A 395 -12.62 -4.73 19.58
C ASP A 395 -11.50 -5.72 19.22
N ALA A 396 -10.52 -5.90 20.11
CA ALA A 396 -9.45 -6.88 19.90
C ALA A 396 -10.00 -8.32 19.80
N ALA A 397 -10.99 -8.67 20.62
CA ALA A 397 -11.65 -9.97 20.54
C ALA A 397 -12.43 -10.17 19.24
N ALA A 398 -12.87 -9.10 18.57
CA ALA A 398 -13.49 -9.12 17.27
C ALA A 398 -12.47 -9.18 16.10
N GLY A 399 -11.17 -9.15 16.38
CA GLY A 399 -10.10 -9.21 15.36
C GLY A 399 -9.64 -7.85 14.86
N LEU A 400 -9.89 -6.79 15.62
CA LEU A 400 -9.40 -5.46 15.26
C LEU A 400 -7.99 -5.22 15.77
N PHE A 401 -7.18 -4.62 14.91
CA PHE A 401 -5.88 -4.07 15.29
C PHE A 401 -6.11 -2.74 16.01
N VAL A 402 -6.07 -2.76 17.33
CA VAL A 402 -6.42 -1.59 18.16
C VAL A 402 -5.21 -0.68 18.30
N VAL A 403 -5.34 0.55 17.80
CA VAL A 403 -4.43 1.66 18.09
C VAL A 403 -5.03 2.49 19.22
N GLU A 404 -4.25 2.76 20.25
CA GLU A 404 -4.70 3.48 21.46
C GLU A 404 -3.70 4.54 21.90
N ALA A 405 -4.20 5.56 22.61
CA ALA A 405 -3.34 6.46 23.37
C ALA A 405 -3.16 5.89 24.80
N ASN A 406 -1.92 5.68 25.20
CA ASN A 406 -1.58 5.26 26.55
C ASN A 406 -0.48 6.17 27.10
N LYS A 407 -0.79 6.89 28.18
CA LYS A 407 0.12 7.86 28.82
C LYS A 407 0.73 8.86 27.81
N GLY A 408 -0.07 9.32 26.85
CA GLY A 408 0.35 10.27 25.83
C GLY A 408 1.09 9.66 24.62
N ILE A 409 1.32 8.35 24.61
CA ILE A 409 1.93 7.64 23.49
C ILE A 409 0.84 6.94 22.70
N ILE A 410 0.79 7.21 21.39
CA ILE A 410 -0.07 6.46 20.46
C ILE A 410 0.66 5.18 20.11
N ARG A 411 0.02 4.05 20.36
CA ARG A 411 0.65 2.72 20.20
C ARG A 411 -0.35 1.67 19.74
N CYS A 412 0.17 0.60 19.17
CA CYS A 412 -0.58 -0.63 18.99
C CYS A 412 -0.84 -1.30 20.35
N ARG A 413 -2.09 -1.73 20.61
CA ARG A 413 -2.45 -2.51 21.79
C ARG A 413 -2.09 -3.98 21.64
N HIS A 414 -2.50 -4.59 20.55
CA HIS A 414 -2.23 -5.98 20.18
C HIS A 414 -2.24 -6.10 18.65
N ALA A 415 -1.21 -6.71 18.08
CA ALA A 415 -1.02 -6.82 16.63
C ALA A 415 -1.77 -8.03 16.08
N LEU A 416 -3.08 -7.86 15.87
CA LEU A 416 -3.99 -8.93 15.43
C LEU A 416 -4.34 -8.81 13.94
N THR A 417 -4.58 -9.96 13.33
CA THR A 417 -5.30 -10.09 12.05
C THR A 417 -6.79 -10.25 12.30
N LEU A 418 -7.59 -10.22 11.24
CA LEU A 418 -9.03 -10.47 11.31
C LEU A 418 -9.37 -11.92 11.71
N ASP A 419 -8.43 -12.85 11.65
CA ASP A 419 -8.66 -14.29 11.92
C ASP A 419 -8.42 -14.68 13.39
N VAL A 420 -9.18 -14.11 14.29
CA VAL A 420 -9.06 -14.41 15.73
C VAL A 420 -9.71 -15.74 16.15
N VAL A 421 -10.56 -16.31 15.31
CA VAL A 421 -11.33 -17.53 15.64
C VAL A 421 -10.46 -18.78 15.52
N ASN A 422 -9.49 -18.78 14.60
CA ASN A 422 -8.70 -19.97 14.25
C ASN A 422 -7.39 -20.10 15.06
N GLY A 423 -7.27 -19.39 16.16
CA GLY A 423 -6.19 -19.50 17.12
C GLY A 423 -4.97 -18.61 16.81
N PRO A 424 -3.99 -18.56 17.73
CA PRO A 424 -2.90 -17.56 17.69
C PRO A 424 -1.97 -17.71 16.49
N ALA A 425 -1.86 -18.88 15.88
CA ALA A 425 -1.07 -19.08 14.66
C ALA A 425 -1.63 -18.34 13.43
N ARG A 426 -2.86 -17.85 13.51
CA ARG A 426 -3.53 -17.13 12.44
C ARG A 426 -3.97 -15.72 12.83
N SER A 427 -4.15 -15.49 14.13
CA SER A 427 -4.53 -14.18 14.65
C SER A 427 -3.33 -13.27 14.94
N GLU A 428 -2.16 -13.81 15.24
CA GLU A 428 -0.97 -13.01 15.51
C GLU A 428 -0.26 -12.62 14.21
N LEU A 429 -0.22 -11.33 13.92
CA LEU A 429 0.27 -10.78 12.66
C LEU A 429 1.74 -11.17 12.36
N SER A 430 2.61 -11.16 13.36
CA SER A 430 4.01 -11.54 13.22
C SER A 430 4.18 -13.02 12.85
N VAL A 431 3.31 -13.88 13.35
CA VAL A 431 3.31 -15.32 13.03
C VAL A 431 2.87 -15.55 11.58
N VAL A 432 1.83 -14.85 11.14
CA VAL A 432 1.34 -14.92 9.76
C VAL A 432 2.42 -14.46 8.77
N ARG A 433 3.05 -13.33 9.03
CA ARG A 433 4.15 -12.81 8.20
C ARG A 433 5.34 -13.77 8.16
N SER A 434 5.72 -14.35 9.30
CA SER A 434 6.80 -15.35 9.36
C SER A 434 6.46 -16.59 8.53
N LYS A 435 5.18 -16.99 8.47
CA LYS A 435 4.70 -18.06 7.60
C LYS A 435 4.85 -17.71 6.11
N PHE A 436 4.51 -16.48 5.71
CA PHE A 436 4.65 -16.06 4.32
C PHE A 436 6.12 -16.04 3.90
N LEU A 437 7.00 -15.45 4.71
CA LEU A 437 8.44 -15.49 4.47
C LEU A 437 8.98 -16.92 4.36
N LEU A 438 8.48 -17.84 5.18
CA LEU A 438 8.86 -19.27 5.11
C LEU A 438 8.49 -19.88 3.77
N ILE A 439 7.24 -19.69 3.31
CA ILE A 439 6.75 -20.23 2.06
C ILE A 439 7.54 -19.68 0.89
N GLU A 440 7.71 -18.37 0.85
CA GLU A 440 8.44 -17.67 -0.21
C GLU A 440 9.91 -18.09 -0.28
N SER A 441 10.61 -18.12 0.85
CA SER A 441 12.01 -18.54 0.90
C SER A 441 12.22 -19.98 0.44
N ILE A 442 11.31 -20.90 0.78
CA ILE A 442 11.38 -22.29 0.31
C ILE A 442 11.11 -22.35 -1.19
N ARG A 443 10.07 -21.66 -1.66
CA ARG A 443 9.72 -21.60 -3.09
C ARG A 443 10.88 -21.06 -3.91
N GLU A 444 11.40 -19.90 -3.58
CA GLU A 444 12.51 -19.27 -4.28
C GLU A 444 13.75 -20.20 -4.32
N THR A 445 14.04 -20.87 -3.22
CA THR A 445 15.16 -21.82 -3.16
C THR A 445 14.92 -23.02 -4.07
N ILE A 446 13.71 -23.57 -4.09
CA ILE A 446 13.38 -24.72 -4.94
C ILE A 446 13.37 -24.32 -6.40
N ASP A 447 12.78 -23.19 -6.76
CA ASP A 447 12.72 -22.71 -8.14
C ASP A 447 14.11 -22.43 -8.69
N ASN A 448 14.98 -21.79 -7.92
CA ASN A 448 16.31 -21.41 -8.35
C ASN A 448 17.34 -22.56 -8.36
N GLN A 449 17.19 -23.56 -7.46
CA GLN A 449 18.22 -24.58 -7.27
C GLN A 449 17.81 -25.98 -7.71
N ILE A 450 16.51 -26.24 -7.84
CA ILE A 450 15.98 -27.58 -8.05
C ILE A 450 15.24 -27.72 -9.38
N ILE A 451 14.25 -26.87 -9.60
CA ILE A 451 13.38 -26.97 -10.78
C ILE A 451 14.20 -26.72 -12.06
N GLY A 452 14.18 -27.73 -12.94
CA GLY A 452 14.96 -27.69 -14.19
C GLY A 452 16.47 -27.81 -14.06
N GLN A 453 17.01 -27.84 -12.82
CA GLN A 453 18.46 -27.90 -12.57
C GLN A 453 18.94 -29.33 -12.26
N ILE A 454 18.07 -30.17 -11.69
CA ILE A 454 18.41 -31.54 -11.34
C ILE A 454 17.57 -32.55 -12.11
N ILE A 455 18.13 -33.73 -12.34
CA ILE A 455 17.42 -34.84 -12.95
C ILE A 455 16.67 -35.58 -11.84
N ALA A 456 15.42 -35.94 -12.10
CA ALA A 456 14.61 -36.73 -11.17
C ALA A 456 15.14 -38.17 -11.13
N ASP A 457 15.93 -38.48 -10.12
CA ASP A 457 16.51 -39.80 -9.85
C ASP A 457 16.34 -40.19 -8.36
N GLY A 458 16.91 -41.32 -7.97
CA GLY A 458 16.85 -41.80 -6.58
C GLY A 458 17.53 -40.87 -5.55
N ASN A 459 18.42 -39.95 -5.98
CA ASN A 459 19.11 -39.00 -5.11
C ASN A 459 18.39 -37.65 -5.00
N SER A 460 17.53 -37.32 -5.97
CA SER A 460 16.83 -36.02 -6.02
C SER A 460 16.06 -35.69 -4.75
N PRO A 461 15.34 -36.64 -4.08
CA PRO A 461 14.67 -36.35 -2.80
C PRO A 461 15.63 -35.91 -1.70
N MET A 462 16.85 -36.43 -1.67
CA MET A 462 17.84 -36.04 -0.67
C MET A 462 18.35 -34.61 -0.92
N ILE A 463 18.50 -34.21 -2.18
CA ILE A 463 18.89 -32.84 -2.56
C ILE A 463 17.79 -31.86 -2.14
N VAL A 464 16.51 -32.15 -2.48
CA VAL A 464 15.35 -31.33 -2.07
C VAL A 464 15.27 -31.21 -0.55
N ARG A 465 15.40 -32.32 0.17
CA ARG A 465 15.42 -32.32 1.63
C ARG A 465 16.54 -31.44 2.20
N SER A 466 17.74 -31.50 1.63
CA SER A 466 18.88 -30.69 2.06
C SER A 466 18.63 -29.20 1.82
N ALA A 467 18.10 -28.82 0.64
CA ALA A 467 17.75 -27.44 0.32
C ALA A 467 16.71 -26.87 1.30
N ILE A 468 15.60 -27.59 1.52
CA ILE A 468 14.57 -27.18 2.50
C ILE A 468 15.16 -27.04 3.90
N SER A 469 15.98 -28.02 4.35
CA SER A 469 16.61 -27.96 5.67
C SER A 469 17.55 -26.77 5.81
N GLY A 470 18.24 -26.40 4.74
CA GLY A 470 19.10 -25.21 4.69
C GLY A 470 18.30 -23.93 4.91
N VAL A 471 17.20 -23.75 4.20
CA VAL A 471 16.28 -22.60 4.37
C VAL A 471 15.73 -22.56 5.79
N LEU A 472 15.22 -23.68 6.30
CA LEU A 472 14.64 -23.75 7.64
C LEU A 472 15.68 -23.42 8.74
N THR A 473 16.93 -23.86 8.56
CA THR A 473 18.03 -23.52 9.46
C THR A 473 18.33 -22.02 9.44
N LEU A 474 18.36 -21.42 8.26
CA LEU A 474 18.56 -19.97 8.10
C LEU A 474 17.46 -19.17 8.77
N LEU A 475 16.19 -19.51 8.53
CA LEU A 475 15.03 -18.86 9.15
C LEU A 475 15.01 -19.02 10.68
N GLN A 476 15.49 -20.16 11.19
CA GLN A 476 15.67 -20.35 12.63
C GLN A 476 16.77 -19.46 13.19
N GLN A 477 17.90 -19.33 12.51
CA GLN A 477 18.99 -18.43 12.92
C GLN A 477 18.56 -16.96 12.92
N GLN A 478 17.68 -16.58 11.99
CA GLN A 478 17.10 -15.24 11.91
C GLN A 478 15.99 -15.00 12.93
N GLY A 479 15.54 -16.03 13.64
CA GLY A 479 14.45 -15.93 14.61
C GLY A 479 13.06 -15.83 13.98
N ALA A 480 12.91 -16.09 12.68
CA ALA A 480 11.62 -16.15 12.01
C ALA A 480 10.80 -17.37 12.47
N ILE A 481 11.48 -18.46 12.77
CA ILE A 481 10.90 -19.66 13.39
C ILE A 481 11.72 -20.07 14.62
N VAL A 482 11.09 -20.75 15.58
CA VAL A 482 11.77 -21.27 16.77
C VAL A 482 12.50 -22.57 16.48
N GLY A 483 12.01 -23.35 15.54
CA GLY A 483 12.61 -24.61 15.16
C GLY A 483 11.77 -25.38 14.15
N TYR A 484 12.35 -26.45 13.64
CA TYR A 484 11.71 -27.32 12.69
C TYR A 484 12.06 -28.79 12.94
N SER A 485 11.31 -29.71 12.34
CA SER A 485 11.53 -31.15 12.45
C SER A 485 10.90 -31.91 11.28
N SER A 486 11.25 -33.19 11.19
CA SER A 486 10.60 -34.15 10.28
C SER A 486 10.63 -33.73 8.80
N VAL A 487 11.78 -33.17 8.34
CA VAL A 487 11.94 -32.88 6.90
C VAL A 487 12.08 -34.21 6.15
N THR A 488 11.11 -34.51 5.31
CA THR A 488 11.12 -35.70 4.45
C THR A 488 10.90 -35.27 3.01
N ALA A 489 11.45 -36.03 2.08
CA ALA A 489 11.21 -35.85 0.65
C ALA A 489 11.20 -37.24 0.00
N THR A 490 10.26 -37.49 -0.90
CA THR A 490 10.08 -38.76 -1.62
C THR A 490 9.65 -38.48 -3.05
N LEU A 491 10.03 -39.37 -3.98
CA LEU A 491 9.48 -39.34 -5.33
C LEU A 491 8.03 -39.77 -5.29
N ALA A 492 7.17 -39.07 -6.00
CA ALA A 492 5.77 -39.46 -6.11
C ALA A 492 5.66 -40.80 -6.87
N SER A 493 4.85 -41.73 -6.35
CA SER A 493 4.71 -43.09 -6.92
C SER A 493 4.08 -43.10 -8.31
N VAL A 494 3.26 -42.11 -8.63
CA VAL A 494 2.49 -42.02 -9.88
C VAL A 494 3.27 -41.27 -10.97
N ASN A 495 4.05 -40.23 -10.58
CA ASN A 495 4.82 -39.41 -11.51
C ASN A 495 6.24 -39.20 -10.97
N PRO A 496 7.26 -39.83 -11.56
CA PRO A 496 8.63 -39.76 -11.09
C PRO A 496 9.27 -38.38 -11.25
N THR A 497 8.62 -37.41 -11.93
CA THR A 497 9.10 -36.02 -12.03
C THR A 497 8.64 -35.14 -10.86
N ILE A 498 7.79 -35.66 -9.98
CA ILE A 498 7.29 -34.95 -8.81
C ILE A 498 7.99 -35.46 -7.55
N ILE A 499 8.53 -34.54 -6.77
CA ILE A 499 9.07 -34.82 -5.44
C ILE A 499 8.12 -34.20 -4.41
N GLU A 500 7.59 -35.04 -3.54
CA GLU A 500 6.76 -34.61 -2.43
C GLU A 500 7.63 -34.40 -1.19
N ALA A 501 7.61 -33.19 -0.63
CA ALA A 501 8.34 -32.86 0.58
C ALA A 501 7.39 -32.42 1.69
N THR A 502 7.67 -32.87 2.92
CA THR A 502 6.90 -32.47 4.11
C THR A 502 7.85 -32.11 5.25
N PHE A 503 7.44 -31.16 6.06
CA PHE A 503 8.15 -30.78 7.27
C PHE A 503 7.19 -30.21 8.31
N SER A 504 7.65 -30.12 9.55
CA SER A 504 6.94 -29.43 10.63
C SER A 504 7.82 -28.30 11.17
N TYR A 505 7.22 -27.15 11.47
CA TYR A 505 7.93 -26.03 12.07
C TYR A 505 7.17 -25.44 13.25
N ARG A 506 7.87 -24.76 14.12
CA ARG A 506 7.31 -24.01 15.24
C ARG A 506 7.48 -22.52 14.98
N PRO A 507 6.41 -21.74 14.84
CA PRO A 507 6.48 -20.30 14.67
C PRO A 507 7.01 -19.63 15.94
N ALA A 508 7.60 -18.44 15.78
CA ALA A 508 7.99 -17.57 16.87
C ALA A 508 6.77 -16.77 17.34
N PHE A 509 6.25 -17.09 18.53
CA PHE A 509 5.18 -16.32 19.14
C PHE A 509 5.75 -15.19 20.00
N PRO A 510 5.23 -13.96 19.93
CA PRO A 510 5.58 -12.91 20.88
C PRO A 510 5.07 -13.27 22.29
N VAL A 511 5.64 -12.63 23.30
CA VAL A 511 5.14 -12.75 24.67
C VAL A 511 4.05 -11.70 24.88
N ASP A 512 2.79 -12.13 24.88
CA ASP A 512 1.64 -11.24 25.03
C ASP A 512 1.27 -10.97 26.47
N TYR A 513 1.47 -11.94 27.36
CA TYR A 513 1.07 -11.87 28.77
C TYR A 513 2.17 -12.38 29.71
N VAL A 514 2.44 -11.61 30.74
CA VAL A 514 3.23 -12.04 31.88
C VAL A 514 2.37 -11.99 33.13
N LYS A 515 2.09 -13.13 33.74
CA LYS A 515 1.35 -13.21 35.00
C LYS A 515 2.33 -13.12 36.15
N VAL A 516 2.29 -12.03 36.88
CA VAL A 516 3.09 -11.82 38.10
C VAL A 516 2.20 -12.03 39.32
N SER A 517 2.57 -12.93 40.21
CA SER A 517 1.95 -13.10 41.51
C SER A 517 2.94 -12.65 42.57
N PHE A 518 2.50 -11.82 43.48
CA PHE A 518 3.29 -11.43 44.65
C PHE A 518 2.50 -11.68 45.93
N ASN A 519 3.20 -12.10 46.95
CA ASN A 519 2.64 -12.23 48.28
C ASN A 519 3.14 -11.06 49.14
N LEU A 520 2.24 -10.38 49.80
CA LEU A 520 2.58 -9.38 50.78
C LEU A 520 2.90 -10.12 52.09
N ASP A 521 4.17 -10.14 52.48
CA ASP A 521 4.57 -10.68 53.79
C ASP A 521 4.49 -9.59 54.86
N LEU A 522 3.49 -9.70 55.71
CA LEU A 522 3.28 -8.82 56.84
C LEU A 522 3.92 -9.32 58.14
N SER A 523 4.65 -10.42 58.12
CA SER A 523 5.19 -11.08 59.34
C SER A 523 6.20 -10.23 60.08
N ASN A 524 6.77 -9.18 59.47
CA ASN A 524 7.76 -8.29 60.09
C ASN A 524 7.24 -6.89 60.45
N GLN A 525 5.97 -6.62 60.35
CA GLN A 525 5.39 -5.37 60.90
C GLN A 525 5.12 -5.54 62.39
N SER A 526 6.14 -5.27 63.22
CA SER A 526 5.91 -5.00 64.63
C SER A 526 5.18 -3.67 64.78
N ILE A 527 3.86 -3.71 65.05
CA ILE A 527 3.12 -2.58 65.47
C ILE A 527 3.62 -2.24 66.88
N THR A 528 4.47 -1.23 66.99
CA THR A 528 4.84 -0.65 68.30
C THR A 528 3.64 0.23 68.69
N GLU A 529 2.68 -0.33 69.44
CA GLU A 529 1.70 0.48 70.16
C GLU A 529 2.44 1.33 71.20
N ASN A 530 2.64 2.60 70.90
CA ASN A 530 2.98 3.58 71.90
C ASN A 530 1.72 3.80 72.84
N GLN A 531 1.65 3.01 73.88
CA GLN A 531 0.75 3.35 74.95
C GLN A 531 1.27 4.64 75.66
N SER A 532 0.69 5.77 75.28
CA SER A 532 0.79 6.99 76.10
C SER A 532 0.02 6.78 77.42
N SER A 533 0.72 6.40 78.50
CA SER A 533 0.20 6.46 79.87
C SER A 533 -0.01 7.92 80.20
N SER A 534 -1.28 8.38 80.18
CA SER A 534 -1.69 9.61 80.83
C SER A 534 -1.69 9.40 82.35
N THR A 535 -0.79 10.04 83.08
CA THR A 535 -0.91 10.38 84.49
C THR A 535 -1.42 11.79 84.65
#